data_465112e93f065c6adc33219bb510a900
#
_entry.id   465112e93f065c6adc33219bb510a900
#
_cell.length_a   1.000
_cell.length_b   1.000
_cell.length_c   1.000
_cell.angle_alpha   90.00
_cell.angle_beta   90.00
_cell.angle_gamma   90.00
#
_symmetry.space_group_name_H-M   'P 1'
#
loop_
_entity.id
_entity.type
_entity.pdbx_description
1 polymer ?
#
loop_
_entity_poly.entity_id
_entity_poly.type
_entity_poly.pdbx_seq_one_letter_code
_entity_poly.pdbx_strand_id
1 'polypeptide(L)'
;MFLDKRFIVDPSVFAINRLDAVSSHKYYKSEKGYSALDTSSFRMSLDGSWKFEKYDNFEQLSEGHFSPLRDINALDPISVPAHVQMEGYDSLHYTNTIYPWDGHEAIMPPTIPSNNPMYVYHLDFNRDHLDKGQAILQFDGVEPAMYLIVNGKFVGYSEDSKLGARFD
;
A
#
# COMPACT_ATOMS: atom_id res chain seq x y z
N MET A 1 13.23 -11.71 -7.89
CA MET A 1 11.93 -11.85 -8.56
C MET A 1 11.24 -10.54 -8.32
N PHE A 2 10.86 -9.88 -9.36
CA PHE A 2 10.02 -8.69 -9.31
C PHE A 2 8.65 -9.06 -8.74
N LEU A 3 7.59 -8.39 -8.95
CA LEU A 3 6.27 -8.73 -8.41
C LEU A 3 5.78 -10.08 -8.93
N ASP A 4 5.14 -10.87 -8.10
CA ASP A 4 4.58 -12.17 -8.49
C ASP A 4 3.06 -12.08 -8.57
N LYS A 5 2.52 -12.09 -9.79
CA LYS A 5 1.08 -12.05 -10.04
C LYS A 5 0.32 -13.21 -9.37
N ARG A 6 1.00 -14.33 -9.11
CA ARG A 6 0.35 -15.49 -8.47
C ARG A 6 -0.20 -15.14 -7.09
N PHE A 7 0.38 -14.13 -6.40
CA PHE A 7 -0.13 -13.75 -5.08
C PHE A 7 -1.58 -13.29 -5.12
N ILE A 8 -1.98 -12.53 -6.15
CA ILE A 8 -3.35 -12.01 -6.25
C ILE A 8 -4.38 -13.02 -6.81
N VAL A 9 -3.95 -14.20 -7.22
CA VAL A 9 -4.85 -15.26 -7.74
C VAL A 9 -4.78 -16.54 -6.91
N ASP A 10 -3.94 -16.61 -5.89
CA ASP A 10 -3.81 -17.75 -5.00
C ASP A 10 -4.41 -17.40 -3.62
N PRO A 11 -5.61 -17.88 -3.31
CA PRO A 11 -6.28 -17.55 -2.06
C PRO A 11 -5.58 -18.09 -0.80
N SER A 12 -4.53 -18.90 -0.96
CA SER A 12 -3.68 -19.33 0.15
C SER A 12 -2.59 -18.31 0.50
N VAL A 13 -2.34 -17.33 -0.38
CA VAL A 13 -1.31 -16.30 -0.21
C VAL A 13 -1.98 -14.96 0.09
N PHE A 14 -2.25 -14.69 1.34
CA PHE A 14 -2.85 -13.42 1.80
C PHE A 14 -1.84 -12.48 2.48
N ALA A 15 -0.63 -12.95 2.76
CA ALA A 15 0.43 -12.16 3.36
C ALA A 15 1.81 -12.76 3.09
N ILE A 16 2.79 -11.91 2.74
CA ILE A 16 4.22 -12.25 2.64
C ILE A 16 4.99 -11.23 3.49
N ASN A 17 5.82 -11.71 4.41
CA ASN A 17 6.61 -10.88 5.32
C ASN A 17 5.80 -9.84 6.13
N ARG A 18 4.49 -9.98 6.19
CA ARG A 18 3.63 -9.13 7.03
C ARG A 18 3.77 -9.58 8.48
N LEU A 19 4.04 -8.65 9.36
CA LEU A 19 4.03 -8.87 10.81
C LEU A 19 2.61 -9.06 11.31
N ASP A 20 2.48 -9.74 12.45
CA ASP A 20 1.19 -9.91 13.12
C ASP A 20 0.52 -8.56 13.40
N ALA A 21 -0.80 -8.54 13.28
CA ALA A 21 -1.58 -7.38 13.62
C ALA A 21 -1.49 -7.10 15.12
N VAL A 22 -1.35 -5.83 15.46
CA VAL A 22 -1.28 -5.38 16.86
C VAL A 22 -2.32 -4.30 17.11
N SER A 23 -2.74 -4.17 18.36
CA SER A 23 -3.56 -3.04 18.77
C SER A 23 -2.77 -1.73 18.65
N SER A 24 -3.47 -0.65 18.35
CA SER A 24 -2.83 0.66 18.27
C SER A 24 -2.32 1.09 19.65
N HIS A 25 -1.03 1.32 19.75
CA HIS A 25 -0.41 1.93 20.94
C HIS A 25 0.72 2.87 20.52
N LYS A 26 1.08 3.76 21.43
CA LYS A 26 2.08 4.80 21.20
C LYS A 26 3.22 4.64 22.17
N TYR A 27 4.42 4.92 21.71
CA TYR A 27 5.63 4.93 22.51
C TYR A 27 6.08 6.37 22.77
N TYR A 28 6.55 6.62 23.99
CA TYR A 28 7.03 7.93 24.41
C TYR A 28 8.41 7.78 25.05
N LYS A 29 9.28 8.74 24.81
CA LYS A 29 10.66 8.71 25.29
C LYS A 29 10.77 8.93 26.82
N SER A 30 9.77 9.58 27.41
CA SER A 30 9.73 9.90 28.84
C SER A 30 8.32 10.22 29.30
N GLU A 31 8.11 10.29 30.61
CA GLU A 31 6.86 10.75 31.21
C GLU A 31 6.48 12.18 30.76
N LYS A 32 7.47 13.06 30.62
CA LYS A 32 7.26 14.41 30.08
C LYS A 32 6.80 14.35 28.62
N GLY A 33 7.40 13.47 27.80
CA GLY A 33 6.97 13.23 26.41
C GLY A 33 5.56 12.69 26.36
N TYR A 34 5.19 11.77 27.25
CA TYR A 34 3.83 11.27 27.36
C TYR A 34 2.82 12.40 27.67
N SER A 35 3.12 13.26 28.66
CA SER A 35 2.27 14.38 29.04
C SER A 35 2.11 15.40 27.89
N ALA A 36 3.12 15.54 27.06
CA ALA A 36 3.09 16.39 25.86
C ALA A 36 2.55 15.68 24.62
N LEU A 37 2.20 14.41 24.70
CA LEU A 37 1.82 13.53 23.58
C LEU A 37 2.87 13.50 22.44
N ASP A 38 4.13 13.67 22.79
CA ASP A 38 5.24 13.71 21.83
C ASP A 38 5.74 12.31 21.48
N THR A 39 5.43 11.87 20.28
CA THR A 39 5.88 10.59 19.69
C THR A 39 6.94 10.77 18.62
N SER A 40 7.46 11.98 18.43
CA SER A 40 8.30 12.35 17.28
C SER A 40 9.59 11.53 17.14
N SER A 41 10.13 11.00 18.24
CA SER A 41 11.32 10.14 18.21
C SER A 41 11.07 8.72 17.70
N PHE A 42 9.81 8.26 17.68
CA PHE A 42 9.46 6.87 17.40
C PHE A 42 8.48 6.72 16.24
N ARG A 43 7.87 7.80 15.79
CA ARG A 43 6.86 7.77 14.75
C ARG A 43 7.00 8.94 13.81
N MET A 44 6.90 8.65 12.54
CA MET A 44 6.77 9.62 11.48
C MET A 44 5.51 9.29 10.68
N SER A 45 4.61 10.27 10.48
CA SER A 45 3.53 10.12 9.51
C SER A 45 4.08 10.25 8.11
N LEU A 46 3.63 9.38 7.22
CA LEU A 46 3.85 9.45 5.79
C LEU A 46 2.60 9.96 5.04
N ASP A 47 1.58 10.40 5.76
CA ASP A 47 0.41 11.04 5.18
C ASP A 47 0.80 12.31 4.43
N GLY A 48 0.07 12.63 3.38
CA GLY A 48 0.30 13.83 2.60
C GLY A 48 0.22 13.60 1.10
N SER A 49 1.00 14.34 0.33
CA SER A 49 1.01 14.24 -1.13
C SER A 49 2.03 13.21 -1.58
N TRP A 50 1.56 12.16 -2.22
CA TRP A 50 2.38 11.13 -2.87
C TRP A 50 2.37 11.33 -4.38
N LYS A 51 3.22 10.62 -5.09
CA LYS A 51 3.19 10.51 -6.54
C LYS A 51 2.46 9.25 -6.96
N PHE A 52 1.74 9.31 -8.09
CA PHE A 52 0.75 8.31 -8.46
C PHE A 52 0.78 7.97 -9.94
N GLU A 53 0.52 6.70 -10.23
CA GLU A 53 0.30 6.18 -11.58
C GLU A 53 -0.78 5.12 -11.55
N LYS A 54 -1.58 5.06 -12.61
CA LYS A 54 -2.59 4.01 -12.86
C LYS A 54 -2.20 3.20 -14.09
N TYR A 55 -2.33 1.89 -13.99
CA TYR A 55 -2.18 0.92 -15.06
C TYR A 55 -3.44 0.08 -15.16
N ASP A 56 -3.82 -0.36 -16.37
CA ASP A 56 -5.06 -1.09 -16.58
C ASP A 56 -5.01 -2.51 -16.03
N ASN A 57 -3.81 -3.08 -15.92
CA ASN A 57 -3.60 -4.42 -15.41
C ASN A 57 -2.15 -4.64 -14.95
N PHE A 58 -1.93 -5.79 -14.32
CA PHE A 58 -0.63 -6.18 -13.77
C PHE A 58 0.47 -6.31 -14.84
N GLU A 59 0.12 -6.72 -16.05
CA GLU A 59 1.05 -6.98 -17.15
C GLU A 59 1.73 -5.70 -17.67
N GLN A 60 1.15 -4.54 -17.41
CA GLN A 60 1.75 -3.25 -17.76
C GLN A 60 2.88 -2.83 -16.79
N LEU A 61 3.00 -3.49 -15.66
CA LEU A 61 4.05 -3.19 -14.69
C LEU A 61 5.39 -3.79 -15.11
N SER A 62 6.45 -3.07 -14.83
CA SER A 62 7.84 -3.51 -15.04
C SER A 62 8.74 -3.09 -13.88
N GLU A 63 9.90 -3.70 -13.76
CA GLU A 63 10.88 -3.34 -12.72
C GLU A 63 11.27 -1.86 -12.76
N GLY A 64 11.28 -1.26 -13.95
CA GLY A 64 11.61 0.15 -14.12
C GLY A 64 10.69 1.10 -13.37
N HIS A 65 9.42 0.74 -13.18
CA HIS A 65 8.47 1.54 -12.41
C HIS A 65 8.85 1.67 -10.93
N PHE A 66 9.61 0.72 -10.39
CA PHE A 66 9.99 0.66 -8.98
C PHE A 66 11.49 0.90 -8.76
N SER A 67 12.19 1.37 -9.81
CA SER A 67 13.59 1.73 -9.68
C SER A 67 13.78 2.94 -8.75
N PRO A 68 14.69 2.87 -7.76
CA PRO A 68 15.00 4.01 -6.91
C PRO A 68 15.69 5.16 -7.66
N LEU A 69 16.09 4.95 -8.91
CA LEU A 69 16.68 5.97 -9.78
C LEU A 69 15.65 6.62 -10.70
N ARG A 70 14.40 6.19 -10.65
CA ARG A 70 13.34 6.76 -11.45
C ARG A 70 13.02 8.18 -11.02
N ASP A 71 12.97 9.10 -11.98
CA ASP A 71 12.41 10.43 -11.71
C ASP A 71 10.89 10.36 -11.60
N ILE A 72 10.39 10.59 -10.40
CA ILE A 72 8.95 10.58 -10.09
C ILE A 72 8.34 12.00 -10.05
N ASN A 73 9.13 13.05 -10.27
CA ASN A 73 8.64 14.43 -10.13
C ASN A 73 7.56 14.79 -11.15
N ALA A 74 7.62 14.19 -12.32
CA ALA A 74 6.65 14.41 -13.40
C ALA A 74 5.32 13.66 -13.22
N LEU A 75 5.22 12.75 -12.23
CA LEU A 75 4.02 12.00 -11.96
C LEU A 75 2.97 12.84 -11.25
N ASP A 76 1.71 12.48 -11.44
CA ASP A 76 0.59 13.16 -10.83
C ASP A 76 0.63 13.03 -9.28
N PRO A 77 0.22 14.05 -8.55
CA PRO A 77 0.09 13.97 -7.10
C PRO A 77 -1.22 13.27 -6.72
N ILE A 78 -1.19 12.53 -5.62
CA ILE A 78 -2.38 11.99 -4.96
C ILE A 78 -2.29 12.22 -3.46
N SER A 79 -3.42 12.53 -2.83
CA SER A 79 -3.50 12.63 -1.36
C SER A 79 -3.46 11.24 -0.72
N VAL A 80 -2.75 11.10 0.38
CA VAL A 80 -2.75 9.89 1.21
C VAL A 80 -2.99 10.32 2.67
N PRO A 81 -3.97 9.75 3.37
CA PRO A 81 -4.90 8.72 2.91
C PRO A 81 -6.02 9.26 2.00
N ALA A 82 -6.39 8.51 0.97
CA ALA A 82 -7.55 8.77 0.14
C ALA A 82 -8.00 7.49 -0.60
N HIS A 83 -9.21 7.53 -1.14
CA HIS A 83 -9.68 6.53 -2.11
C HIS A 83 -9.46 7.05 -3.53
N VAL A 84 -8.83 6.26 -4.38
CA VAL A 84 -8.50 6.65 -5.78
C VAL A 84 -9.71 7.11 -6.57
N GLN A 85 -10.88 6.53 -6.28
CA GLN A 85 -12.16 6.91 -6.88
C GLN A 85 -12.59 8.34 -6.51
N MET A 86 -12.28 8.77 -5.29
CA MET A 86 -12.60 10.12 -4.82
C MET A 86 -11.61 11.17 -5.34
N GLU A 87 -10.41 10.75 -5.70
CA GLU A 87 -9.39 11.59 -6.33
C GLU A 87 -9.56 11.69 -7.86
N GLY A 88 -10.58 11.02 -8.42
CA GLY A 88 -10.91 11.09 -9.85
C GLY A 88 -10.13 10.15 -10.75
N TYR A 89 -9.32 9.26 -10.20
CA TYR A 89 -8.50 8.32 -10.97
C TYR A 89 -9.25 7.04 -11.34
N ASP A 90 -10.40 6.77 -10.71
CA ASP A 90 -11.23 5.61 -11.03
C ASP A 90 -12.71 5.91 -10.80
N SER A 91 -13.58 5.00 -11.23
CA SER A 91 -15.02 5.07 -11.01
C SER A 91 -15.44 4.38 -9.71
N LEU A 92 -16.54 4.86 -9.13
CA LEU A 92 -17.14 4.19 -7.99
C LEU A 92 -17.84 2.92 -8.47
N HIS A 93 -17.42 1.79 -7.91
CA HIS A 93 -18.08 0.50 -8.12
C HIS A 93 -18.88 0.16 -6.86
N TYR A 94 -20.14 0.51 -6.86
CA TYR A 94 -21.03 0.14 -5.77
C TYR A 94 -22.02 -0.93 -6.23
N THR A 95 -21.88 -2.11 -5.68
CA THR A 95 -22.84 -3.19 -5.83
C THR A 95 -23.09 -3.80 -4.45
N ASN A 96 -24.36 -4.03 -4.12
CA ASN A 96 -24.74 -4.61 -2.83
C ASN A 96 -25.28 -6.03 -2.95
N THR A 97 -25.45 -6.54 -4.17
CA THR A 97 -26.06 -7.84 -4.43
C THR A 97 -25.27 -8.74 -5.36
N ILE A 98 -24.36 -8.17 -6.16
CA ILE A 98 -23.54 -8.90 -7.14
C ILE A 98 -22.09 -8.40 -7.04
N TYR A 99 -21.15 -9.17 -7.58
CA TYR A 99 -19.76 -8.70 -7.70
C TYR A 99 -19.66 -7.66 -8.83
N PRO A 100 -18.71 -6.68 -8.73
CA PRO A 100 -18.57 -5.59 -9.72
C PRO A 100 -18.36 -6.05 -11.17
N TRP A 101 -17.83 -7.23 -11.39
CA TRP A 101 -17.57 -7.82 -12.71
C TRP A 101 -18.70 -8.70 -13.23
N ASP A 102 -19.72 -9.01 -12.41
CA ASP A 102 -20.83 -9.87 -12.83
C ASP A 102 -21.58 -9.25 -14.03
N GLY A 103 -21.79 -10.07 -15.06
CA GLY A 103 -22.41 -9.62 -16.31
C GLY A 103 -21.47 -8.94 -17.31
N HIS A 104 -20.22 -8.67 -16.93
CA HIS A 104 -19.22 -8.09 -17.80
C HIS A 104 -18.16 -9.11 -18.24
N GLU A 105 -17.80 -10.02 -17.37
CA GLU A 105 -16.79 -11.04 -17.62
C GLU A 105 -17.15 -12.33 -16.87
N ALA A 106 -17.13 -13.46 -17.59
CA ALA A 106 -17.36 -14.78 -17.01
C ALA A 106 -16.07 -15.31 -16.40
N ILE A 107 -15.83 -14.99 -15.14
CA ILE A 107 -14.65 -15.48 -14.42
C ILE A 107 -15.02 -16.51 -13.36
N MET A 108 -14.11 -17.45 -13.16
CA MET A 108 -14.20 -18.48 -12.13
C MET A 108 -13.13 -18.20 -11.07
N PRO A 109 -13.50 -18.04 -9.79
CA PRO A 109 -12.51 -17.89 -8.73
C PRO A 109 -11.49 -19.07 -8.74
N PRO A 110 -10.20 -18.81 -8.47
CA PRO A 110 -9.62 -17.57 -8.00
C PRO A 110 -9.14 -16.58 -9.11
N THR A 111 -9.59 -16.79 -10.35
CA THR A 111 -9.24 -15.88 -11.46
C THR A 111 -9.76 -14.48 -11.19
N ILE A 112 -8.93 -13.47 -11.46
CA ILE A 112 -9.30 -12.06 -11.36
C ILE A 112 -9.77 -11.53 -12.74
N PRO A 113 -10.55 -10.44 -12.79
CA PRO A 113 -10.95 -9.82 -14.05
C PRO A 113 -9.77 -9.41 -14.92
N SER A 114 -9.97 -9.39 -16.23
CA SER A 114 -8.95 -8.88 -17.17
C SER A 114 -8.72 -7.38 -17.00
N ASN A 115 -9.78 -6.64 -16.72
CA ASN A 115 -9.70 -5.24 -16.30
C ASN A 115 -9.56 -5.20 -14.77
N ASN A 116 -8.32 -5.20 -14.30
CA ASN A 116 -7.97 -5.15 -12.89
C ASN A 116 -6.89 -4.08 -12.67
N PRO A 117 -7.29 -2.82 -12.49
CA PRO A 117 -6.34 -1.71 -12.42
C PRO A 117 -5.31 -1.87 -11.31
N MET A 118 -4.09 -1.46 -11.62
CA MET A 118 -2.98 -1.38 -10.67
C MET A 118 -2.66 0.07 -10.38
N TYR A 119 -2.59 0.40 -9.10
CA TYR A 119 -2.29 1.74 -8.62
C TYR A 119 -0.90 1.74 -8.00
N VAL A 120 -0.01 2.58 -8.51
CA VAL A 120 1.35 2.67 -8.02
C VAL A 120 1.54 4.01 -7.32
N TYR A 121 1.85 3.93 -6.04
CA TYR A 121 2.09 5.07 -5.17
C TYR A 121 3.60 5.18 -4.90
N HIS A 122 4.15 6.37 -5.04
CA HIS A 122 5.55 6.63 -4.77
C HIS A 122 5.71 7.72 -3.72
N LEU A 123 6.62 7.52 -2.79
CA LEU A 123 7.01 8.51 -1.82
C LEU A 123 8.51 8.42 -1.56
N ASP A 124 9.20 9.53 -1.72
CA ASP A 124 10.55 9.70 -1.18
C ASP A 124 10.47 10.35 0.20
N PHE A 125 11.09 9.74 1.20
CA PHE A 125 11.10 10.27 2.55
C PHE A 125 12.44 10.05 3.24
N ASN A 126 12.73 10.89 4.24
CA ASN A 126 13.92 10.80 5.07
C ASN A 126 13.53 10.52 6.53
N ARG A 127 14.21 9.57 7.16
CA ARG A 127 13.96 9.18 8.55
C ARG A 127 15.07 9.60 9.52
N ASP A 128 15.94 10.55 9.17
CA ASP A 128 17.11 10.92 9.96
C ASP A 128 16.79 11.43 11.37
N HIS A 129 15.56 11.92 11.57
CA HIS A 129 15.07 12.37 12.87
C HIS A 129 14.53 11.25 13.77
N LEU A 130 14.34 10.03 13.24
CA LEU A 130 13.93 8.88 14.03
C LEU A 130 15.14 8.23 14.70
N ASP A 131 14.90 7.58 15.84
CA ASP A 131 15.93 6.79 16.50
C ASP A 131 16.43 5.68 15.56
N LYS A 132 17.76 5.48 15.55
CA LYS A 132 18.40 4.44 14.75
C LYS A 132 18.11 3.07 15.35
N GLY A 133 17.34 2.28 14.66
CA GLY A 133 16.94 0.95 15.09
C GLY A 133 16.07 0.28 14.05
N GLN A 134 15.37 -0.74 14.46
CA GLN A 134 14.35 -1.40 13.66
C GLN A 134 13.32 -0.36 13.20
N ALA A 135 12.97 -0.39 11.94
CA ALA A 135 11.98 0.51 11.36
C ALA A 135 10.80 -0.31 10.81
N ILE A 136 9.63 -0.05 11.32
CA ILE A 136 8.41 -0.72 10.87
C ILE A 136 7.61 0.27 10.03
N LEU A 137 7.32 -0.10 8.79
CA LEU A 137 6.31 0.56 7.97
C LEU A 137 4.94 -0.01 8.34
N GLN A 138 4.02 0.88 8.69
CA GLN A 138 2.65 0.51 9.03
C GLN A 138 1.67 1.23 8.10
N PHE A 139 0.77 0.46 7.53
CA PHE A 139 -0.36 0.91 6.74
C PHE A 139 -1.63 0.56 7.50
N ASP A 140 -2.41 1.55 7.88
CA ASP A 140 -3.63 1.35 8.68
C ASP A 140 -4.77 0.73 7.88
N GLY A 141 -4.74 0.84 6.55
CA GLY A 141 -5.65 0.16 5.63
C GLY A 141 -5.23 0.38 4.18
N VAL A 142 -5.17 -0.70 3.41
CA VAL A 142 -4.99 -0.66 1.94
C VAL A 142 -5.94 -1.66 1.32
N GLU A 143 -6.78 -1.22 0.41
CA GLU A 143 -7.85 -2.02 -0.18
C GLU A 143 -7.59 -2.25 -1.68
N PRO A 144 -7.76 -3.50 -2.21
CA PRO A 144 -7.94 -4.75 -1.47
C PRO A 144 -6.63 -5.48 -1.18
N ALA A 145 -5.57 -5.23 -1.96
CA ALA A 145 -4.28 -5.89 -1.86
C ALA A 145 -3.14 -4.91 -2.15
N MET A 146 -1.97 -5.17 -1.58
CA MET A 146 -0.79 -4.33 -1.78
C MET A 146 0.49 -5.14 -1.89
N TYR A 147 1.37 -4.70 -2.78
CA TYR A 147 2.79 -5.04 -2.82
C TYR A 147 3.59 -3.87 -2.23
N LEU A 148 4.48 -4.15 -1.31
CA LEU A 148 5.38 -3.15 -0.74
C LEU A 148 6.77 -3.29 -1.34
N ILE A 149 7.26 -2.20 -1.93
CA ILE A 149 8.61 -2.07 -2.46
C ILE A 149 9.32 -0.92 -1.77
N VAL A 150 10.51 -1.13 -1.25
CA VAL A 150 11.34 -0.09 -0.63
C VAL A 150 12.70 -0.08 -1.30
N ASN A 151 13.12 1.07 -1.80
CA ASN A 151 14.39 1.24 -2.52
C ASN A 151 14.58 0.22 -3.65
N GLY A 152 13.53 -0.04 -4.43
CA GLY A 152 13.52 -0.99 -5.54
C GLY A 152 13.52 -2.47 -5.15
N LYS A 153 13.37 -2.79 -3.86
CA LYS A 153 13.34 -4.17 -3.37
C LYS A 153 11.95 -4.53 -2.87
N PHE A 154 11.45 -5.69 -3.27
CA PHE A 154 10.24 -6.25 -2.69
C PHE A 154 10.42 -6.52 -1.19
N VAL A 155 9.53 -5.96 -0.39
CA VAL A 155 9.52 -6.12 1.07
C VAL A 155 8.42 -7.08 1.49
N GLY A 156 7.21 -6.93 0.96
CA GLY A 156 6.13 -7.80 1.35
C GLY A 156 4.83 -7.58 0.57
N TYR A 157 3.85 -8.40 0.91
CA TYR A 157 2.53 -8.42 0.32
C TYR A 157 1.45 -8.53 1.41
N SER A 158 0.29 -7.94 1.19
CA SER A 158 -0.85 -8.05 2.08
C SER A 158 -2.15 -7.96 1.31
N GLU A 159 -3.06 -8.87 1.60
CA GLU A 159 -4.49 -8.76 1.32
C GLU A 159 -5.21 -8.61 2.65
N ASP A 160 -6.07 -7.68 2.78
CA ASP A 160 -7.04 -7.48 3.85
C ASP A 160 -7.39 -5.99 3.93
N SER A 161 -8.56 -5.64 3.46
CA SER A 161 -9.00 -4.24 3.45
C SER A 161 -9.27 -3.64 4.83
N LYS A 162 -9.32 -4.44 5.89
CA LYS A 162 -9.82 -4.02 7.20
C LYS A 162 -8.79 -4.07 8.32
N LEU A 163 -7.69 -4.77 8.12
CA LEU A 163 -6.60 -4.84 9.08
C LEU A 163 -5.40 -4.02 8.60
N GLY A 164 -4.72 -3.39 9.54
CA GLY A 164 -3.45 -2.74 9.25
C GLY A 164 -2.36 -3.74 8.87
N ALA A 165 -1.54 -3.40 7.89
CA ALA A 165 -0.39 -4.18 7.47
C ALA A 165 0.90 -3.55 7.98
N ARG A 166 1.80 -4.38 8.53
CA ARG A 166 3.08 -3.94 9.11
C ARG A 166 4.23 -4.75 8.52
N PHE A 167 5.33 -4.06 8.22
CA PHE A 167 6.52 -4.67 7.61
C PHE A 167 7.79 -4.12 8.27
N ASP A 168 8.79 -4.98 8.48
CA ASP A 168 10.10 -4.64 9.03
C ASP A 168 11.16 -4.48 7.93
#